data_cbbd0367199b27e7a47ed199386e38bd
#
_entry.id   cbbd0367199b27e7a47ed199386e38bd
#
_cell.length_a   1.000
_cell.length_b   1.000
_cell.length_c   1.000
_cell.angle_alpha   90.00
_cell.angle_beta   90.00
_cell.angle_gamma   90.00
#
_symmetry.space_group_name_H-M   'P 1'
#
loop_
_entity.id
_entity.type
_entity.pdbx_description
1 polymer ?
#
loop_
_entity_poly.entity_id
_entity_poly.type
_entity_poly.pdbx_seq_one_letter_code
_entity_poly.pdbx_strand_id
1 'polypeptide(L)'
;MCIRDRLRAGGVRLIEHSDRTTVQGYLEEVSRAANSSSVVILQESGEMHDSESFASMVGRWRLESDETHLVVGPADGFGDAGVDRKAISLGPMTMQHELAAVVLLEQLYRATTILDGGPYHRA
;
A
#
# COMPACT_ATOMS: atom_id res chain seq x y z
N MET A 1 -4.45 6.67 -6.65
CA MET A 1 -3.47 7.18 -5.66
C MET A 1 -2.47 6.07 -5.35
N CYS A 2 -1.21 6.37 -5.36
CA CYS A 2 -0.15 5.40 -5.13
C CYS A 2 0.80 5.90 -4.05
N ILE A 3 1.08 5.04 -3.08
CA ILE A 3 2.09 5.31 -2.08
C ILE A 3 3.32 4.49 -2.46
N ARG A 4 4.38 5.20 -2.82
CA ARG A 4 5.66 4.59 -3.12
C ARG A 4 6.49 4.56 -1.84
N ASP A 5 6.88 3.38 -1.45
CA ASP A 5 7.64 3.17 -0.25
C ASP A 5 9.11 2.94 -0.58
N ARG A 6 9.95 3.89 -0.17
CA ARG A 6 11.40 3.78 -0.25
C ARG A 6 11.97 3.49 1.13
N LEU A 7 11.49 2.44 1.74
CA LEU A 7 11.87 2.11 3.11
C LEU A 7 13.37 1.95 3.30
N ARG A 8 14.09 1.47 2.29
CA ARG A 8 15.56 1.38 2.33
C ARG A 8 16.24 2.74 2.42
N ALA A 9 15.65 3.75 1.79
CA ALA A 9 16.15 5.13 1.81
C ALA A 9 15.48 5.96 2.90
N GLY A 10 14.59 5.36 3.71
CA GLY A 10 13.90 6.03 4.79
C GLY A 10 12.79 6.98 4.35
N GLY A 11 12.26 6.84 3.15
CA GLY A 11 11.25 7.75 2.62
C GLY A 11 9.99 7.07 2.15
N VAL A 12 8.86 7.75 2.37
CA VAL A 12 7.56 7.39 1.81
C VAL A 12 7.09 8.56 0.96
N ARG A 13 6.64 8.28 -0.26
CA ARG A 13 6.15 9.30 -1.16
C ARG A 13 4.73 8.99 -1.59
N LEU A 14 3.84 9.98 -1.46
CA LEU A 14 2.49 9.90 -1.99
C LEU A 14 2.50 10.45 -3.43
N ILE A 15 1.97 9.67 -4.36
CA ILE A 15 1.83 10.08 -5.75
C ILE A 15 0.35 10.04 -6.11
N GLU A 16 -0.19 11.17 -6.52
CA GLU A 16 -1.56 11.26 -7.01
C GLU A 16 -1.58 11.09 -8.53
N HIS A 17 -2.58 10.37 -9.01
CA HIS A 17 -2.79 10.16 -10.44
C HIS A 17 -4.08 10.82 -10.89
N SER A 18 -4.14 11.17 -12.17
CA SER A 18 -5.30 11.81 -12.76
C SER A 18 -6.54 10.91 -12.68
N ASP A 19 -7.69 11.51 -12.33
CA ASP A 19 -8.98 10.83 -12.31
C ASP A 19 -9.42 10.33 -13.70
N ARG A 20 -8.77 10.82 -14.76
CA ARG A 20 -9.06 10.43 -16.14
C ARG A 20 -8.41 9.11 -16.54
N THR A 21 -7.46 8.62 -15.74
CA THR A 21 -6.80 7.35 -16.01
C THR A 21 -7.71 6.22 -15.59
N THR A 22 -7.91 5.22 -16.45
CA THR A 22 -8.65 4.02 -16.07
C THR A 22 -7.88 3.23 -15.01
N VAL A 23 -8.59 2.44 -14.21
CA VAL A 23 -7.96 1.60 -13.17
C VAL A 23 -6.92 0.68 -13.79
N GLN A 24 -7.23 0.04 -14.90
CA GLN A 24 -6.29 -0.87 -15.56
C GLN A 24 -5.08 -0.12 -16.11
N GLY A 25 -5.29 1.02 -16.76
CA GLY A 25 -4.20 1.87 -17.27
C GLY A 25 -3.31 2.38 -16.15
N TYR A 26 -3.89 2.73 -15.03
CA TYR A 26 -3.18 3.14 -13.84
C TYR A 26 -2.29 2.03 -13.27
N LEU A 27 -2.83 0.82 -13.12
CA LEU A 27 -2.06 -0.33 -12.65
C LEU A 27 -0.93 -0.70 -13.62
N GLU A 28 -1.18 -0.61 -14.93
CA GLU A 28 -0.14 -0.86 -15.94
C GLU A 28 0.98 0.18 -15.86
N GLU A 29 0.63 1.45 -15.66
CA GLU A 29 1.60 2.52 -15.50
C GLU A 29 2.48 2.31 -14.26
N VAL A 30 1.86 1.98 -13.13
CA VAL A 30 2.59 1.67 -11.90
C VAL A 30 3.48 0.44 -12.09
N SER A 31 2.99 -0.58 -12.75
CA SER A 31 3.74 -1.82 -12.99
C SER A 31 4.92 -1.64 -13.93
N ARG A 32 4.83 -0.68 -14.86
CA ARG A 32 5.97 -0.31 -15.72
C ARG A 32 7.06 0.43 -14.96
N ALA A 33 6.66 1.27 -14.01
CA ALA A 33 7.59 2.02 -13.18
C ALA A 33 8.24 1.17 -12.11
N ALA A 34 7.66 0.02 -11.79
CA ALA A 34 8.12 -0.88 -10.75
C ALA A 34 8.10 -2.32 -11.25
N ASN A 35 8.85 -3.19 -10.60
CA ASN A 35 8.70 -4.62 -10.79
C ASN A 35 7.30 -5.03 -10.33
N SER A 36 6.59 -5.85 -11.11
CA SER A 36 5.22 -6.26 -10.79
C SER A 36 5.09 -6.96 -9.42
N SER A 37 6.15 -7.60 -8.94
CA SER A 37 6.18 -8.23 -7.61
C SER A 37 6.19 -7.21 -6.47
N SER A 38 6.50 -5.95 -6.77
CA SER A 38 6.56 -4.86 -5.79
C SER A 38 5.26 -4.03 -5.74
N VAL A 39 4.24 -4.44 -6.46
CA VAL A 39 2.94 -3.74 -6.49
C VAL A 39 1.94 -4.49 -5.60
N VAL A 40 1.41 -3.80 -4.60
CA VAL A 40 0.41 -4.31 -3.67
C VAL A 40 -0.79 -3.38 -3.73
N ILE A 41 -1.97 -3.91 -3.99
CA ILE A 41 -3.20 -3.11 -4.03
C ILE A 41 -3.94 -3.19 -2.70
N LEU A 42 -4.67 -2.13 -2.38
CA LEU A 42 -5.60 -2.13 -1.26
C LEU A 42 -6.97 -2.53 -1.75
N GLN A 43 -7.50 -3.61 -1.20
CA GLN A 43 -8.84 -4.13 -1.50
C GLN A 43 -9.47 -4.66 -0.22
N GLU A 44 -10.77 -4.46 -0.08
CA GLU A 44 -11.52 -4.96 1.09
C GLU A 44 -11.44 -6.49 1.21
N SER A 45 -11.35 -7.18 0.08
CA SER A 45 -11.23 -8.64 0.02
C SER A 45 -9.77 -9.13 0.11
N GLY A 46 -8.80 -8.24 0.27
CA GLY A 46 -7.41 -8.60 0.39
C GLY A 46 -7.09 -9.25 1.74
N GLU A 47 -5.84 -9.63 1.92
CA GLU A 47 -5.37 -10.23 3.16
C GLU A 47 -5.39 -9.19 4.28
N MET A 48 -6.03 -9.53 5.40
CA MET A 48 -6.09 -8.64 6.56
C MET A 48 -4.90 -8.87 7.49
N HIS A 49 -4.36 -7.77 8.01
CA HIS A 49 -3.25 -7.79 8.95
C HIS A 49 -3.57 -6.89 10.14
N ASP A 50 -3.14 -7.29 11.33
CA ASP A 50 -3.03 -6.35 12.44
C ASP A 50 -1.77 -5.49 12.26
N SER A 51 -1.57 -4.50 13.13
CA SER A 51 -0.44 -3.57 13.00
C SER A 51 0.92 -4.27 13.13
N GLU A 52 1.03 -5.28 13.98
CA GLU A 52 2.28 -6.03 14.15
C GLU A 52 2.59 -6.90 12.95
N SER A 53 1.58 -7.58 12.41
CA SER A 53 1.71 -8.37 11.18
C SER A 53 2.07 -7.49 9.99
N PHE A 54 1.43 -6.34 9.87
CA PHE A 54 1.77 -5.36 8.84
C PHE A 54 3.20 -4.86 8.99
N ALA A 55 3.65 -4.57 10.21
CA ALA A 55 5.03 -4.17 10.47
C ALA A 55 6.02 -5.25 10.02
N SER A 56 5.73 -6.53 10.26
CA SER A 56 6.57 -7.63 9.80
C SER A 56 6.67 -7.66 8.29
N MET A 57 5.57 -7.41 7.60
CA MET A 57 5.54 -7.33 6.13
C MET A 57 6.37 -6.16 5.62
N VAL A 58 6.25 -4.99 6.23
CA VAL A 58 7.07 -3.82 5.93
C VAL A 58 8.55 -4.12 6.14
N GLY A 59 8.88 -4.85 7.20
CA GLY A 59 10.25 -5.29 7.47
C GLY A 59 10.81 -6.15 6.35
N ARG A 60 10.01 -7.05 5.79
CA ARG A 60 10.42 -7.84 4.61
C ARG A 60 10.65 -6.96 3.39
N TRP A 61 9.78 -5.96 3.16
CA TRP A 61 9.94 -5.04 2.05
C TRP A 61 11.25 -4.24 2.14
N ARG A 62 11.66 -3.86 3.36
CA ARG A 62 12.93 -3.16 3.58
C ARG A 62 14.14 -3.95 3.10
N LEU A 63 14.05 -5.27 3.10
CA LEU A 63 15.14 -6.16 2.68
C LEU A 63 15.18 -6.38 1.17
N GLU A 64 14.12 -6.01 0.46
CA GLU A 64 14.04 -6.17 -0.98
C GLU A 64 14.77 -5.03 -1.70
N SER A 65 15.31 -5.33 -2.88
CA SER A 65 16.03 -4.33 -3.68
C SER A 65 15.09 -3.36 -4.39
N ASP A 66 13.86 -3.78 -4.67
CA ASP A 66 12.86 -2.98 -5.38
C ASP A 66 12.01 -2.16 -4.41
N GLU A 67 11.54 -1.01 -4.90
CA GLU A 67 10.57 -0.21 -4.15
C GLU A 67 9.22 -0.91 -4.13
N THR A 68 8.52 -0.82 -3.00
CA THR A 68 7.15 -1.32 -2.88
C THR A 68 6.16 -0.20 -3.20
N HIS A 69 5.23 -0.49 -4.09
CA HIS A 69 4.16 0.42 -4.46
C HIS A 69 2.84 -0.08 -3.87
N LEU A 70 2.24 0.74 -3.01
CA LEU A 70 0.95 0.46 -2.41
C LEU A 70 -0.08 1.31 -3.15
N VAL A 71 -1.02 0.66 -3.81
CA VAL A 71 -1.97 1.34 -4.70
C VAL A 71 -3.34 1.38 -4.05
N VAL A 72 -3.82 2.60 -3.84
CA VAL A 72 -5.17 2.85 -3.34
C VAL A 72 -6.06 3.14 -4.55
N GLY A 73 -7.05 2.31 -4.74
CA GLY A 73 -7.93 2.40 -5.90
C GLY A 73 -9.03 3.44 -5.76
N PRO A 74 -9.80 3.61 -6.82
CA PRO A 74 -10.97 4.47 -6.80
C PRO A 74 -12.09 3.91 -5.90
N ALA A 75 -13.14 4.71 -5.67
CA ALA A 75 -14.25 4.32 -4.81
C ALA A 75 -14.91 3.00 -5.20
N ASP A 76 -14.94 2.69 -6.49
CA ASP A 76 -15.54 1.46 -7.01
C ASP A 76 -14.58 0.25 -6.98
N GLY A 77 -13.38 0.43 -6.41
CA GLY A 77 -12.39 -0.63 -6.33
C GLY A 77 -11.69 -0.92 -7.65
N PHE A 78 -10.94 -2.01 -7.68
CA PHE A 78 -10.14 -2.38 -8.86
C PHE A 78 -10.88 -3.29 -9.85
N GLY A 79 -12.00 -3.89 -9.42
CA GLY A 79 -12.73 -4.82 -10.28
C GLY A 79 -11.83 -5.91 -10.84
N ASP A 80 -12.01 -6.24 -12.13
CA ASP A 80 -11.22 -7.28 -12.79
C ASP A 80 -9.73 -6.92 -12.90
N ALA A 81 -9.39 -5.65 -12.87
CA ALA A 81 -7.99 -5.21 -12.92
C ALA A 81 -7.19 -5.63 -11.67
N GLY A 82 -7.89 -5.90 -10.55
CA GLY A 82 -7.26 -6.37 -9.32
C GLY A 82 -7.09 -7.89 -9.23
N VAL A 83 -7.62 -8.63 -10.19
CA VAL A 83 -7.48 -10.09 -10.20
C VAL A 83 -6.01 -10.46 -10.40
N ASP A 84 -5.55 -11.47 -9.66
CA ASP A 84 -4.17 -11.96 -9.66
C ASP A 84 -3.13 -10.94 -9.13
N ARG A 85 -3.58 -9.84 -8.53
CA ARG A 85 -2.70 -8.89 -7.86
C ARG A 85 -2.60 -9.23 -6.37
N LYS A 86 -1.41 -9.03 -5.80
CA LYS A 86 -1.24 -9.10 -4.36
C LYS A 86 -2.03 -7.96 -3.72
N ALA A 87 -2.89 -8.30 -2.77
CA ALA A 87 -3.81 -7.34 -2.15
C ALA A 87 -3.78 -7.46 -0.64
N ILE A 88 -3.85 -6.31 0.02
CA ILE A 88 -4.05 -6.23 1.47
C ILE A 88 -5.33 -5.45 1.76
N SER A 89 -5.93 -5.72 2.91
CA SER A 89 -7.15 -5.07 3.36
C SER A 89 -6.90 -4.27 4.63
N LEU A 90 -7.45 -3.05 4.68
CA LEU A 90 -7.49 -2.26 5.90
C LEU A 90 -8.69 -2.63 6.78
N GLY A 91 -9.51 -3.55 6.32
CA GLY A 91 -10.72 -4.01 6.99
C GLY A 91 -11.85 -4.22 5.99
N PRO A 92 -12.96 -4.83 6.43
CA PRO A 92 -14.08 -5.14 5.54
C PRO A 92 -14.97 -3.93 5.21
N MET A 93 -14.77 -2.81 5.89
CA MET A 93 -15.57 -1.61 5.68
C MET A 93 -15.08 -0.83 4.48
N THR A 94 -16.01 -0.35 3.67
CA THR A 94 -15.68 0.52 2.54
C THR A 94 -15.21 1.88 3.03
N MET A 95 -14.09 2.34 2.50
CA MET A 95 -13.55 3.66 2.82
C MET A 95 -13.42 4.50 1.56
N GLN A 96 -13.61 5.81 1.71
CA GLN A 96 -13.24 6.75 0.67
C GLN A 96 -11.74 6.65 0.42
N HIS A 97 -11.31 6.76 -0.85
CA HIS A 97 -9.90 6.50 -1.21
C HIS A 97 -8.90 7.42 -0.50
N GLU A 98 -9.26 8.68 -0.30
CA GLU A 98 -8.39 9.62 0.42
C GLU A 98 -8.23 9.23 1.88
N LEU A 99 -9.32 8.78 2.52
CA LEU A 99 -9.27 8.29 3.90
C LEU A 99 -8.43 7.01 3.98
N ALA A 100 -8.61 6.10 3.04
CA ALA A 100 -7.82 4.87 3.00
C ALA A 100 -6.32 5.18 2.87
N ALA A 101 -5.97 6.17 2.06
CA ALA A 101 -4.58 6.61 1.92
C ALA A 101 -4.02 7.16 3.25
N VAL A 102 -4.80 7.95 3.97
CA VAL A 102 -4.38 8.48 5.28
C VAL A 102 -4.19 7.36 6.30
N VAL A 103 -5.13 6.41 6.35
CA VAL A 103 -5.03 5.24 7.24
C VAL A 103 -3.77 4.43 6.91
N LEU A 104 -3.52 4.20 5.63
CA LEU A 104 -2.34 3.46 5.20
C LEU A 104 -1.04 4.18 5.59
N LEU A 105 -0.98 5.49 5.39
CA LEU A 105 0.20 6.29 5.78
C LEU A 105 0.43 6.22 7.30
N GLU A 106 -0.63 6.28 8.09
CA GLU A 106 -0.53 6.15 9.54
C GLU A 106 0.01 4.78 9.92
N GLN A 107 -0.49 3.70 9.29
CA GLN A 107 -0.01 2.35 9.57
C GLN A 107 1.44 2.14 9.10
N LEU A 108 1.85 2.76 8.01
CA LEU A 108 3.26 2.73 7.57
C LEU A 108 4.17 3.42 8.60
N TYR A 109 3.77 4.58 9.11
CA TYR A 109 4.50 5.25 10.17
C TYR A 109 4.57 4.37 11.42
N ARG A 110 3.45 3.81 11.83
CA ARG A 110 3.38 2.89 12.98
C ARG A 110 4.29 1.69 12.78
N ALA A 111 4.28 1.09 11.59
CA ALA A 111 5.14 -0.04 11.25
C ALA A 111 6.62 0.30 11.39
N THR A 112 7.04 1.46 10.90
CA THR A 112 8.44 1.89 11.02
C THR A 112 8.84 2.07 12.48
N THR A 113 7.94 2.62 13.32
CA THR A 113 8.23 2.78 14.75
C THR A 113 8.30 1.44 15.48
N ILE A 114 7.46 0.48 15.12
CA ILE A 114 7.54 -0.88 15.68
C ILE A 114 8.88 -1.52 15.33
N LEU A 115 9.29 -1.45 14.08
CA LEU A 115 10.55 -2.03 13.61
C LEU A 115 11.77 -1.38 14.26
N ASP A 116 11.72 -0.08 14.50
CA ASP A 116 12.83 0.68 15.07
C ASP A 116 12.81 0.71 16.62
N GLY A 117 11.80 0.07 17.23
CA GLY A 117 11.70 0.00 18.68
C GLY A 117 11.17 1.25 19.35
N GLY A 118 10.53 2.16 18.59
CA GLY A 118 9.98 3.40 19.12
C GLY A 118 8.69 3.18 19.92
N PRO A 119 8.28 4.18 20.74
CA PRO A 119 7.16 4.03 21.66
C PRO A 119 5.78 4.36 21.09
N TYR A 120 5.69 4.67 19.81
CA TYR A 120 4.44 5.15 19.20
C TYR A 120 3.31 4.11 19.26
N HIS A 121 3.62 2.85 18.93
CA HIS A 121 2.62 1.79 18.92
C HIS A 121 2.36 1.27 20.32
N ARG A 122 1.07 1.13 20.65
CA ARG A 122 0.62 0.48 21.88
C ARG A 122 -0.33 -0.64 21.49
N ALA A 123 -0.01 -1.84 21.87
CA ALA A 123 -0.84 -3.01 21.61
C ALA A 123 -2.11 -3.00 22.49
#